data_917cc49ada0cff4e864b17288bed68d3
#
_entry.id   917cc49ada0cff4e864b17288bed68d3
#
_cell.length_a   1.000
_cell.length_b   1.000
_cell.length_c   1.000
_cell.angle_alpha   90.00
_cell.angle_beta   90.00
_cell.angle_gamma   90.00
#
_symmetry.space_group_name_H-M   'P 1'
#
loop_
_entity.id
_entity.type
_entity.pdbx_description
1 polymer ?
#
loop_
_entity_poly.entity_id
_entity_poly.type
_entity_poly.pdbx_seq_one_letter_code
_entity_poly.pdbx_strand_id
1 'polypeptide(L)'
;MRDIYYEELRKNCAESTKITAEQMKKVVNTVKNVLKFHTVARKEGLLSLEEECEALDEETEEKYFAELLMLVVDGTDQELVIEYALSRYFGANLTGYEGIIYLIYFKGVLMIQAGNSPVIVEQILTAMLPENVRKLYMDKKRKEAENVKKSEQNDLQDKIDSICSNKSEADEKEHTLLSEASLIFENRTDQVIQRILREVDCNELAVAMKGLSGNACRRIFNNLSSRLAAMISEDMEYMGPVRMKDVDDSVIKILNIVLKLAKTGEIIENNLVALKVVMDIYNIDKAACNMYKERYGMLKRALDDIWER
;
A
#
# COMPACT_ATOMS: atom_id res chain seq x y z
N MET A 1 -4.07 -13.89 42.27
CA MET A 1 -3.57 -14.37 40.97
C MET A 1 -2.90 -13.30 40.12
N ARG A 2 -3.58 -12.15 39.84
CA ARG A 2 -2.99 -11.03 39.11
C ARG A 2 -1.68 -10.52 39.71
N ASP A 3 -1.62 -10.44 41.01
CA ASP A 3 -0.46 -9.94 41.73
C ASP A 3 0.75 -10.88 41.59
N ILE A 4 0.55 -12.20 41.73
CA ILE A 4 1.60 -13.21 41.56
C ILE A 4 2.19 -13.14 40.13
N TYR A 5 1.35 -13.03 39.12
CA TYR A 5 1.80 -12.91 37.75
C TYR A 5 2.72 -11.70 37.52
N TYR A 6 2.34 -10.52 38.03
CA TYR A 6 3.14 -9.31 37.86
C TYR A 6 4.40 -9.29 38.74
N GLU A 7 4.36 -9.92 39.89
CA GLU A 7 5.55 -10.09 40.73
C GLU A 7 6.61 -10.97 40.05
N GLU A 8 6.21 -12.11 39.50
CA GLU A 8 7.10 -13.00 38.76
C GLU A 8 7.61 -12.33 37.47
N LEU A 9 6.76 -11.62 36.72
CA LEU A 9 7.21 -10.87 35.57
C LEU A 9 8.27 -9.82 35.95
N ARG A 10 8.05 -9.08 37.04
CA ARG A 10 9.00 -8.09 37.54
C ARG A 10 10.34 -8.72 37.95
N LYS A 11 10.30 -9.84 38.61
CA LYS A 11 11.49 -10.60 39.02
C LYS A 11 12.30 -11.02 37.81
N ASN A 12 11.66 -11.67 36.82
CA ASN A 12 12.31 -12.10 35.58
C ASN A 12 12.85 -10.92 34.75
N CYS A 13 12.12 -9.81 34.68
CA CYS A 13 12.62 -8.61 34.00
C CYS A 13 13.85 -8.01 34.69
N ALA A 14 13.92 -8.05 36.03
CA ALA A 14 15.11 -7.60 36.77
C ALA A 14 16.34 -8.49 36.53
N GLU A 15 16.15 -9.79 36.40
CA GLU A 15 17.20 -10.74 36.01
C GLU A 15 17.61 -10.60 34.56
N SER A 16 16.72 -10.09 33.70
CA SER A 16 16.94 -9.94 32.27
C SER A 16 17.95 -8.87 31.85
N THR A 17 18.49 -8.10 32.77
CA THR A 17 19.58 -7.13 32.49
C THR A 17 20.83 -7.80 31.92
N LYS A 18 20.97 -9.11 32.07
CA LYS A 18 22.09 -9.94 31.60
C LYS A 18 21.76 -10.77 30.37
N ILE A 19 20.62 -10.55 29.71
CA ILE A 19 20.18 -11.34 28.54
C ILE A 19 21.10 -11.06 27.35
N THR A 20 21.54 -12.13 26.67
CA THR A 20 22.33 -12.05 25.46
C THR A 20 21.49 -11.54 24.27
N ALA A 21 22.15 -11.07 23.20
CA ALA A 21 21.46 -10.63 22.00
C ALA A 21 20.61 -11.75 21.34
N GLU A 22 21.03 -13.00 21.49
CA GLU A 22 20.30 -14.15 20.97
C GLU A 22 19.03 -14.40 21.79
N GLN A 23 19.14 -14.40 23.11
CA GLN A 23 17.99 -14.51 24.01
C GLN A 23 16.98 -13.38 23.83
N MET A 24 17.45 -12.13 23.60
CA MET A 24 16.55 -11.02 23.24
C MET A 24 15.76 -11.29 21.94
N LYS A 25 16.42 -11.90 20.93
CA LYS A 25 15.74 -12.29 19.68
C LYS A 25 14.67 -13.34 19.92
N LYS A 26 14.93 -14.34 20.79
CA LYS A 26 13.95 -15.36 21.18
C LYS A 26 12.72 -14.71 21.83
N VAL A 27 12.90 -13.82 22.79
CA VAL A 27 11.78 -13.10 23.44
C VAL A 27 10.98 -12.25 22.45
N VAL A 28 11.64 -11.60 21.49
CA VAL A 28 10.96 -10.86 20.40
C VAL A 28 10.15 -11.80 19.50
N ASN A 29 10.71 -12.95 19.14
CA ASN A 29 10.03 -13.94 18.29
C ASN A 29 8.80 -14.54 19.01
N THR A 30 8.86 -14.71 20.34
CA THR A 30 7.72 -15.17 21.14
C THR A 30 6.49 -14.28 20.94
N VAL A 31 6.67 -12.94 20.98
CA VAL A 31 5.56 -12.02 20.71
C VAL A 31 5.01 -12.20 19.29
N LYS A 32 5.89 -12.37 18.28
CA LYS A 32 5.49 -12.61 16.90
C LYS A 32 4.71 -13.91 16.73
N ASN A 33 5.16 -14.98 17.37
CA ASN A 33 4.48 -16.27 17.37
C ASN A 33 3.07 -16.14 17.94
N VAL A 34 2.90 -15.52 19.09
CA VAL A 34 1.57 -15.30 19.68
C VAL A 34 0.67 -14.53 18.72
N LEU A 35 1.18 -13.48 18.08
CA LEU A 35 0.39 -12.68 17.11
C LEU A 35 0.02 -13.47 15.87
N LYS A 36 0.89 -14.37 15.37
CA LYS A 36 0.61 -15.29 14.27
C LYS A 36 -0.58 -16.19 14.64
N PHE A 37 -0.47 -16.92 15.74
CA PHE A 37 -1.50 -17.85 16.22
C PHE A 37 -2.81 -17.13 16.54
N HIS A 38 -2.73 -15.95 17.14
CA HIS A 38 -3.92 -15.11 17.35
C HIS A 38 -4.62 -14.74 16.04
N THR A 39 -3.86 -14.46 14.98
CA THR A 39 -4.42 -14.13 13.66
C THR A 39 -5.12 -15.34 13.03
N VAL A 40 -4.52 -16.54 13.13
CA VAL A 40 -5.13 -17.80 12.69
C VAL A 40 -6.42 -18.07 13.44
N ALA A 41 -6.38 -18.03 14.79
CA ALA A 41 -7.56 -18.24 15.62
C ALA A 41 -8.74 -17.31 15.28
N ARG A 42 -8.45 -16.05 14.92
CA ARG A 42 -9.50 -15.10 14.52
C ARG A 42 -10.08 -15.33 13.14
N LYS A 43 -9.28 -15.83 12.20
CA LYS A 43 -9.73 -16.06 10.81
C LYS A 43 -10.42 -17.41 10.65
N GLU A 44 -9.90 -18.42 11.30
CA GLU A 44 -10.22 -19.82 11.04
C GLU A 44 -10.85 -20.53 12.25
N GLY A 45 -10.85 -19.84 13.41
CA GLY A 45 -11.38 -20.39 14.66
C GLY A 45 -10.30 -21.04 15.53
N LEU A 46 -10.66 -21.38 16.79
CA LEU A 46 -9.71 -21.96 17.75
C LEU A 46 -9.27 -23.37 17.36
N LEU A 47 -10.13 -24.15 16.71
CA LEU A 47 -9.81 -25.53 16.32
C LEU A 47 -8.68 -25.60 15.28
N SER A 48 -8.52 -24.58 14.43
CA SER A 48 -7.42 -24.52 13.46
C SER A 48 -6.03 -24.42 14.09
N LEU A 49 -5.97 -24.06 15.39
CA LEU A 49 -4.70 -24.00 16.11
C LEU A 49 -4.10 -25.38 16.41
N GLU A 50 -4.87 -26.47 16.33
CA GLU A 50 -4.38 -27.83 16.55
C GLU A 50 -3.26 -28.17 15.55
N GLU A 51 -3.51 -27.96 14.25
CA GLU A 51 -2.52 -28.22 13.19
C GLU A 51 -1.29 -27.29 13.33
N GLU A 52 -1.49 -26.02 13.71
CA GLU A 52 -0.39 -25.07 13.92
C GLU A 52 0.47 -25.45 15.14
N CYS A 53 -0.12 -26.07 16.16
CA CYS A 53 0.60 -26.53 17.37
C CYS A 53 1.55 -27.69 17.05
N GLU A 54 1.21 -28.58 16.10
CA GLU A 54 2.07 -29.69 15.68
C GLU A 54 3.39 -29.19 15.04
N ALA A 55 3.42 -27.97 14.54
CA ALA A 55 4.61 -27.35 13.94
C ALA A 55 5.53 -26.68 14.96
N LEU A 56 5.14 -26.62 16.25
CA LEU A 56 5.94 -26.03 17.30
C LEU A 56 7.03 -26.98 17.80
N ASP A 57 8.19 -26.42 18.12
CA ASP A 57 9.35 -27.22 18.54
C ASP A 57 9.24 -27.64 20.03
N GLU A 58 9.04 -28.94 20.25
CA GLU A 58 8.93 -29.54 21.57
C GLU A 58 10.23 -29.50 22.40
N GLU A 59 11.37 -29.29 21.76
CA GLU A 59 12.66 -29.21 22.45
C GLU A 59 12.96 -27.80 22.96
N THR A 60 12.17 -26.79 22.56
CA THR A 60 12.32 -25.40 22.93
C THR A 60 11.24 -24.90 23.90
N GLU A 61 11.29 -23.61 24.19
CA GLU A 61 10.28 -22.94 25.02
C GLU A 61 8.88 -22.94 24.35
N GLU A 62 8.79 -23.26 23.05
CA GLU A 62 7.52 -23.33 22.29
C GLU A 62 6.60 -24.45 22.77
N LYS A 63 7.14 -25.52 23.37
CA LYS A 63 6.35 -26.57 24.01
C LYS A 63 5.34 -26.06 25.04
N TYR A 64 5.73 -25.07 25.79
CA TYR A 64 4.83 -24.44 26.78
C TYR A 64 3.67 -23.70 26.13
N PHE A 65 3.92 -23.14 24.95
CA PHE A 65 2.87 -22.49 24.18
C PHE A 65 1.89 -23.51 23.60
N ALA A 66 2.40 -24.61 23.04
CA ALA A 66 1.57 -25.71 22.56
C ALA A 66 0.72 -26.31 23.69
N GLU A 67 1.33 -26.64 24.85
CA GLU A 67 0.61 -27.17 26.01
C GLU A 67 -0.58 -26.26 26.41
N LEU A 68 -0.36 -24.96 26.49
CA LEU A 68 -1.38 -23.98 26.89
C LEU A 68 -2.45 -23.76 25.80
N LEU A 69 -2.06 -23.77 24.52
CA LEU A 69 -3.01 -23.61 23.41
C LEU A 69 -3.94 -24.81 23.30
N MET A 70 -3.42 -26.03 23.45
CA MET A 70 -4.25 -27.24 23.40
C MET A 70 -5.34 -27.24 24.46
N LEU A 71 -5.09 -26.73 25.68
CA LEU A 71 -6.15 -26.55 26.68
C LEU A 71 -7.28 -25.64 26.18
N VAL A 72 -6.94 -24.59 25.42
CA VAL A 72 -7.94 -23.68 24.87
C VAL A 72 -8.67 -24.31 23.68
N VAL A 73 -7.98 -25.07 22.82
CA VAL A 73 -8.56 -25.84 21.72
C VAL A 73 -9.57 -26.88 22.26
N ASP A 74 -9.22 -27.56 23.38
CA ASP A 74 -10.08 -28.52 24.08
C ASP A 74 -11.27 -27.87 24.82
N GLY A 75 -11.38 -26.53 24.78
CA GLY A 75 -12.48 -25.81 25.41
C GLY A 75 -12.38 -25.69 26.93
N THR A 76 -11.18 -25.83 27.50
CA THR A 76 -10.93 -25.71 28.93
C THR A 76 -11.28 -24.30 29.44
N ASP A 77 -11.99 -24.24 30.58
CA ASP A 77 -12.33 -22.96 31.22
C ASP A 77 -11.08 -22.14 31.57
N GLN A 78 -11.18 -20.83 31.39
CA GLN A 78 -10.07 -19.92 31.59
C GLN A 78 -9.42 -20.02 32.98
N GLU A 79 -10.21 -20.28 34.01
CA GLU A 79 -9.71 -20.42 35.40
C GLU A 79 -8.79 -21.65 35.50
N LEU A 80 -9.16 -22.76 34.87
CA LEU A 80 -8.34 -23.99 34.82
C LEU A 80 -7.07 -23.82 34.00
N VAL A 81 -7.17 -23.10 32.86
CA VAL A 81 -5.99 -22.73 32.04
C VAL A 81 -5.00 -21.93 32.88
N ILE A 82 -5.48 -20.98 33.68
CA ILE A 82 -4.66 -20.16 34.56
C ILE A 82 -4.01 -21.01 35.68
N GLU A 83 -4.77 -21.92 36.28
CA GLU A 83 -4.27 -22.80 37.34
C GLU A 83 -3.18 -23.72 36.78
N TYR A 84 -3.42 -24.35 35.66
CA TYR A 84 -2.43 -25.16 34.96
C TYR A 84 -1.16 -24.36 34.65
N ALA A 85 -1.33 -23.19 34.03
CA ALA A 85 -0.19 -22.35 33.64
C ALA A 85 0.69 -21.94 34.81
N LEU A 86 0.11 -21.55 35.94
CA LEU A 86 0.87 -21.18 37.13
C LEU A 86 1.56 -22.41 37.73
N SER A 87 0.85 -23.55 37.81
CA SER A 87 1.44 -24.80 38.35
C SER A 87 2.62 -25.25 37.47
N ARG A 88 2.48 -25.14 36.14
CA ARG A 88 3.53 -25.50 35.21
C ARG A 88 4.73 -24.58 35.25
N TYR A 89 4.50 -23.27 35.41
CA TYR A 89 5.54 -22.25 35.54
C TYR A 89 6.42 -22.53 36.77
N PHE A 90 5.79 -22.73 37.92
CA PHE A 90 6.52 -23.00 39.17
C PHE A 90 7.17 -24.38 39.17
N GLY A 91 6.49 -25.41 38.62
CA GLY A 91 7.03 -26.77 38.54
C GLY A 91 8.25 -26.87 37.61
N ALA A 92 8.31 -26.04 36.55
CA ALA A 92 9.46 -25.97 35.65
C ALA A 92 10.59 -25.06 36.19
N ASN A 93 10.36 -24.33 37.26
CA ASN A 93 11.32 -23.41 37.88
C ASN A 93 11.93 -22.40 36.89
N LEU A 94 11.07 -21.84 36.02
CA LEU A 94 11.50 -20.93 34.94
C LEU A 94 11.92 -19.58 35.49
N THR A 95 13.08 -19.08 35.04
CA THR A 95 13.66 -17.81 35.49
C THR A 95 14.29 -17.03 34.34
N GLY A 96 14.50 -15.73 34.53
CA GLY A 96 15.14 -14.87 33.55
C GLY A 96 14.38 -14.81 32.22
N TYR A 97 15.06 -15.01 31.10
CA TYR A 97 14.45 -14.89 29.76
C TYR A 97 13.41 -16.01 29.48
N GLU A 98 13.63 -17.23 30.00
CA GLU A 98 12.68 -18.35 29.86
C GLU A 98 11.38 -18.06 30.61
N GLY A 99 11.49 -17.50 31.79
CA GLY A 99 10.34 -17.04 32.57
C GLY A 99 9.56 -15.94 31.84
N ILE A 100 10.24 -15.00 31.18
CA ILE A 100 9.58 -13.96 30.35
C ILE A 100 8.86 -14.58 29.17
N ILE A 101 9.51 -15.50 28.42
CA ILE A 101 8.91 -16.20 27.29
C ILE A 101 7.63 -16.91 27.73
N TYR A 102 7.71 -17.68 28.80
CA TYR A 102 6.56 -18.40 29.33
C TYR A 102 5.40 -17.45 29.69
N LEU A 103 5.68 -16.37 30.42
CA LEU A 103 4.67 -15.40 30.83
C LEU A 103 4.03 -14.67 29.62
N ILE A 104 4.79 -14.44 28.52
CA ILE A 104 4.26 -13.92 27.27
C ILE A 104 3.33 -14.92 26.61
N TYR A 105 3.73 -16.19 26.50
CA TYR A 105 2.89 -17.25 25.97
C TYR A 105 1.60 -17.41 26.78
N PHE A 106 1.73 -17.52 28.09
CA PHE A 106 0.58 -17.62 28.99
C PHE A 106 -0.41 -16.46 28.78
N LYS A 107 0.10 -15.20 28.80
CA LYS A 107 -0.76 -14.03 28.57
C LYS A 107 -1.36 -14.04 27.19
N GLY A 108 -0.59 -14.42 26.17
CA GLY A 108 -1.03 -14.54 24.81
C GLY A 108 -2.18 -15.52 24.64
N VAL A 109 -2.08 -16.71 25.22
CA VAL A 109 -3.12 -17.75 25.19
C VAL A 109 -4.43 -17.25 25.81
N LEU A 110 -4.37 -16.60 26.98
CA LEU A 110 -5.57 -16.01 27.59
C LEU A 110 -6.23 -14.95 26.70
N MET A 111 -5.42 -14.20 25.95
CA MET A 111 -5.94 -13.16 25.05
C MET A 111 -6.49 -13.75 23.75
N ILE A 112 -5.94 -14.88 23.27
CA ILE A 112 -6.47 -15.67 22.15
C ILE A 112 -7.84 -16.23 22.55
N GLN A 113 -7.92 -16.90 23.71
CA GLN A 113 -9.18 -17.45 24.22
C GLN A 113 -10.27 -16.38 24.38
N ALA A 114 -9.90 -15.19 24.87
CA ALA A 114 -10.82 -14.07 25.05
C ALA A 114 -11.20 -13.35 23.74
N GLY A 115 -10.60 -13.70 22.60
CA GLY A 115 -10.88 -13.08 21.31
C GLY A 115 -10.51 -11.60 21.20
N ASN A 116 -9.52 -11.13 21.98
CA ASN A 116 -9.10 -9.72 21.98
C ASN A 116 -8.63 -9.25 20.59
N SER A 117 -8.62 -7.94 20.34
CA SER A 117 -8.13 -7.43 19.05
C SER A 117 -6.60 -7.57 18.94
N PRO A 118 -6.04 -7.86 17.72
CA PRO A 118 -4.59 -8.03 17.52
C PRO A 118 -3.77 -6.85 18.00
N VAL A 119 -4.30 -5.64 17.83
CA VAL A 119 -3.62 -4.40 18.25
C VAL A 119 -3.46 -4.37 19.80
N ILE A 120 -4.51 -4.73 20.51
CA ILE A 120 -4.48 -4.78 22.00
C ILE A 120 -3.55 -5.90 22.48
N VAL A 121 -3.60 -7.07 21.82
CA VAL A 121 -2.68 -8.19 22.14
C VAL A 121 -1.23 -7.74 22.00
N GLU A 122 -0.88 -7.15 20.85
CA GLU A 122 0.48 -6.64 20.63
C GLU A 122 0.91 -5.59 21.66
N GLN A 123 0.04 -4.63 21.95
CA GLN A 123 0.33 -3.58 22.93
C GLN A 123 0.59 -4.14 24.33
N ILE A 124 -0.21 -5.10 24.77
CA ILE A 124 -0.06 -5.71 26.10
C ILE A 124 1.20 -6.57 26.14
N LEU A 125 1.44 -7.43 25.15
CA LEU A 125 2.61 -8.29 25.12
C LEU A 125 3.92 -7.48 25.02
N THR A 126 3.94 -6.42 24.22
CA THR A 126 5.13 -5.55 24.13
C THR A 126 5.36 -4.72 25.38
N ALA A 127 4.30 -4.39 26.14
CA ALA A 127 4.44 -3.72 27.44
C ALA A 127 5.06 -4.62 28.53
N MET A 128 5.02 -5.95 28.36
CA MET A 128 5.66 -6.92 29.27
C MET A 128 7.15 -7.07 29.02
N LEU A 129 7.67 -6.59 27.89
CA LEU A 129 9.06 -6.74 27.51
C LEU A 129 9.99 -5.85 28.37
N PRO A 130 11.17 -6.35 28.79
CA PRO A 130 12.24 -5.49 29.28
C PRO A 130 12.55 -4.37 28.28
N GLU A 131 12.93 -3.19 28.76
CA GLU A 131 13.06 -1.99 27.93
C GLU A 131 14.07 -2.16 26.76
N ASN A 132 15.16 -2.88 26.97
CA ASN A 132 16.14 -3.21 25.93
C ASN A 132 15.55 -4.11 24.83
N VAL A 133 14.73 -5.11 25.21
CA VAL A 133 14.05 -6.02 24.29
C VAL A 133 12.92 -5.29 23.55
N ARG A 134 12.18 -4.45 24.26
CA ARG A 134 11.12 -3.62 23.68
C ARG A 134 11.65 -2.69 22.60
N LYS A 135 12.78 -2.03 22.84
CA LYS A 135 13.46 -1.20 21.81
C LYS A 135 13.80 -2.04 20.58
N LEU A 136 14.41 -3.21 20.77
CA LEU A 136 14.73 -4.12 19.68
C LEU A 136 13.48 -4.52 18.87
N TYR A 137 12.36 -4.81 19.54
CA TYR A 137 11.08 -5.13 18.88
C TYR A 137 10.58 -3.96 18.03
N MET A 138 10.53 -2.76 18.60
CA MET A 138 10.06 -1.56 17.91
C MET A 138 10.94 -1.18 16.71
N ASP A 139 12.27 -1.31 16.84
CA ASP A 139 13.21 -1.05 15.74
C ASP A 139 13.03 -2.05 14.59
N LYS A 140 12.83 -3.35 14.91
CA LYS A 140 12.53 -4.36 13.90
C LYS A 140 11.21 -4.06 13.18
N LYS A 141 10.15 -3.78 13.93
CA LYS A 141 8.84 -3.45 13.38
C LYS A 141 8.89 -2.24 12.45
N ARG A 142 9.64 -1.20 12.85
CA ARG A 142 9.84 -0.01 12.02
C ARG A 142 10.57 -0.34 10.71
N LYS A 143 11.64 -1.12 10.77
CA LYS A 143 12.38 -1.56 9.59
C LYS A 143 11.54 -2.43 8.65
N GLU A 144 10.74 -3.34 9.20
CA GLU A 144 9.81 -4.17 8.41
C GLU A 144 8.77 -3.28 7.70
N ALA A 145 8.18 -2.31 8.40
CA ALA A 145 7.24 -1.36 7.81
C ALA A 145 7.89 -0.45 6.73
N GLU A 146 9.14 -0.02 6.93
CA GLU A 146 9.91 0.74 5.95
C GLU A 146 10.23 -0.11 4.71
N ASN A 147 10.56 -1.39 4.88
CA ASN A 147 10.83 -2.31 3.78
C ASN A 147 9.58 -2.61 2.95
N VAL A 148 8.43 -2.84 3.61
CA VAL A 148 7.13 -3.03 2.91
C VAL A 148 6.80 -1.79 2.08
N LYS A 149 6.91 -0.58 2.66
CA LYS A 149 6.67 0.67 1.92
C LYS A 149 7.60 0.85 0.72
N LYS A 150 8.88 0.47 0.86
CA LYS A 150 9.84 0.54 -0.25
C LYS A 150 9.51 -0.48 -1.35
N SER A 151 9.11 -1.70 -0.98
CA SER A 151 8.67 -2.71 -1.93
C SER A 151 7.45 -2.23 -2.72
N GLU A 152 6.40 -1.75 -2.02
CA GLU A 152 5.20 -1.20 -2.66
C GLU A 152 5.53 0.00 -3.59
N GLN A 153 6.47 0.86 -3.20
CA GLN A 153 6.91 1.97 -4.04
C GLN A 153 7.67 1.51 -5.29
N ASN A 154 8.54 0.50 -5.15
CA ASN A 154 9.28 -0.07 -6.28
C ASN A 154 8.33 -0.77 -7.26
N ASP A 155 7.41 -1.60 -6.75
CA ASP A 155 6.40 -2.28 -7.57
C ASP A 155 5.53 -1.28 -8.34
N LEU A 156 5.14 -0.17 -7.70
CA LEU A 156 4.41 0.91 -8.36
C LEU A 156 5.26 1.59 -9.44
N GLN A 157 6.54 1.87 -9.17
CA GLN A 157 7.43 2.50 -10.14
C GLN A 157 7.65 1.60 -11.36
N ASP A 158 7.84 0.30 -11.16
CA ASP A 158 8.00 -0.67 -12.24
C ASP A 158 6.73 -0.73 -13.12
N LYS A 159 5.54 -0.69 -12.52
CA LYS A 159 4.27 -0.61 -13.25
C LYS A 159 4.17 0.69 -14.07
N ILE A 160 4.47 1.83 -13.49
CA ILE A 160 4.47 3.13 -14.18
C ILE A 160 5.44 3.10 -15.36
N ASP A 161 6.66 2.60 -15.16
CA ASP A 161 7.67 2.51 -16.20
C ASP A 161 7.24 1.57 -17.33
N SER A 162 6.58 0.46 -17.03
CA SER A 162 6.00 -0.44 -18.03
C SER A 162 4.89 0.27 -18.85
N ILE A 163 3.96 0.96 -18.18
CA ILE A 163 2.89 1.72 -18.85
C ILE A 163 3.47 2.79 -19.78
N CYS A 164 4.49 3.52 -19.33
CA CYS A 164 5.08 4.61 -20.10
C CYS A 164 5.97 4.12 -21.25
N SER A 165 6.63 2.97 -21.11
CA SER A 165 7.56 2.43 -22.12
C SER A 165 6.86 1.66 -23.24
N ASN A 166 5.68 1.09 -22.98
CA ASN A 166 4.91 0.32 -23.95
C ASN A 166 4.18 1.19 -25.00
N LYS A 167 4.28 2.52 -24.87
CA LYS A 167 3.68 3.48 -25.81
C LYS A 167 4.68 3.81 -26.90
N SER A 168 4.39 3.36 -28.12
CA SER A 168 5.25 3.62 -29.27
C SER A 168 5.03 5.05 -29.79
N GLU A 169 6.13 5.74 -30.13
CA GLU A 169 6.08 7.06 -30.78
C GLU A 169 5.39 7.05 -32.16
N ALA A 170 5.13 5.85 -32.72
CA ALA A 170 4.51 5.69 -34.04
C ALA A 170 3.00 5.99 -34.04
N ASP A 171 2.30 5.70 -32.94
CA ASP A 171 0.85 5.93 -32.84
C ASP A 171 0.50 7.41 -32.58
N GLU A 172 1.49 8.20 -32.09
CA GLU A 172 1.28 9.61 -31.72
C GLU A 172 1.24 10.56 -32.93
N LYS A 173 1.96 10.24 -34.01
CA LYS A 173 2.13 11.17 -35.15
C LYS A 173 0.91 11.31 -36.05
N GLU A 174 -0.04 10.38 -35.97
CA GLU A 174 -1.25 10.43 -36.81
C GLU A 174 -2.44 11.12 -36.09
N HIS A 175 -2.40 11.34 -34.79
CA HIS A 175 -3.53 11.86 -34.02
C HIS A 175 -3.21 13.21 -33.35
N THR A 176 -3.51 14.31 -34.04
CA THR A 176 -3.16 15.67 -33.58
C THR A 176 -3.75 16.03 -32.22
N LEU A 177 -4.96 15.58 -31.87
CA LEU A 177 -5.58 15.84 -30.57
C LEU A 177 -4.76 15.26 -29.43
N LEU A 178 -4.31 14.02 -29.55
CA LEU A 178 -3.53 13.34 -28.54
C LEU A 178 -2.12 13.90 -28.43
N SER A 179 -1.52 14.27 -29.58
CA SER A 179 -0.22 14.92 -29.64
C SER A 179 -0.24 16.27 -28.94
N GLU A 180 -1.22 17.14 -29.22
CA GLU A 180 -1.36 18.45 -28.55
C GLU A 180 -1.64 18.31 -27.05
N ALA A 181 -2.49 17.35 -26.66
CA ALA A 181 -2.75 17.07 -25.26
C ALA A 181 -1.49 16.58 -24.54
N SER A 182 -0.69 15.73 -25.17
CA SER A 182 0.59 15.25 -24.63
C SER A 182 1.55 16.40 -24.40
N LEU A 183 1.70 17.31 -25.37
CA LEU A 183 2.58 18.48 -25.25
C LEU A 183 2.21 19.39 -24.08
N ILE A 184 0.91 19.50 -23.73
CA ILE A 184 0.49 20.28 -22.55
C ILE A 184 1.12 19.71 -21.28
N PHE A 185 1.06 18.40 -21.06
CA PHE A 185 1.64 17.77 -19.87
C PHE A 185 3.17 17.75 -19.90
N GLU A 186 3.77 17.63 -21.09
CA GLU A 186 5.22 17.58 -21.24
C GLU A 186 5.89 18.93 -20.96
N ASN A 187 5.29 20.02 -21.41
CA ASN A 187 5.93 21.34 -21.41
C ASN A 187 5.51 22.25 -20.24
N ARG A 188 4.59 21.81 -19.37
CA ARG A 188 4.15 22.65 -18.23
C ARG A 188 4.92 22.36 -16.95
N THR A 189 4.92 23.34 -16.05
CA THR A 189 5.47 23.16 -14.71
C THR A 189 4.61 22.22 -13.88
N ASP A 190 5.21 21.58 -12.89
CA ASP A 190 4.51 20.64 -12.01
C ASP A 190 3.33 21.30 -11.29
N GLN A 191 3.43 22.59 -10.94
CA GLN A 191 2.34 23.34 -10.33
C GLN A 191 1.11 23.44 -11.23
N VAL A 192 1.32 23.69 -12.53
CA VAL A 192 0.24 23.75 -13.53
C VAL A 192 -0.39 22.37 -13.71
N ILE A 193 0.43 21.32 -13.85
CA ILE A 193 -0.05 19.93 -13.97
C ILE A 193 -0.89 19.58 -12.74
N GLN A 194 -0.40 19.81 -11.54
CA GLN A 194 -1.13 19.54 -10.29
C GLN A 194 -2.44 20.32 -10.21
N ARG A 195 -2.46 21.56 -10.71
CA ARG A 195 -3.70 22.37 -10.74
C ARG A 195 -4.73 21.76 -11.69
N ILE A 196 -4.31 21.29 -12.88
CA ILE A 196 -5.17 20.60 -13.84
C ILE A 196 -5.70 19.30 -13.21
N LEU A 197 -4.82 18.47 -12.65
CA LEU A 197 -5.16 17.16 -12.09
C LEU A 197 -6.16 17.23 -10.91
N ARG A 198 -6.25 18.36 -10.21
CA ARG A 198 -7.26 18.54 -9.16
C ARG A 198 -8.70 18.67 -9.66
N GLU A 199 -8.88 19.05 -10.91
CA GLU A 199 -10.21 19.22 -11.53
C GLU A 199 -10.61 18.01 -12.40
N VAL A 200 -9.67 17.13 -12.71
CA VAL A 200 -9.90 15.97 -13.60
C VAL A 200 -10.40 14.78 -12.79
N ASP A 201 -11.44 14.11 -13.30
CA ASP A 201 -11.90 12.83 -12.77
C ASP A 201 -10.88 11.72 -13.00
N CYS A 202 -10.68 10.84 -12.01
CA CYS A 202 -9.67 9.78 -12.07
C CYS A 202 -9.92 8.77 -13.19
N ASN A 203 -11.19 8.40 -13.44
CA ASN A 203 -11.52 7.44 -14.51
C ASN A 203 -11.28 8.07 -15.87
N GLU A 204 -11.65 9.34 -16.05
CA GLU A 204 -11.40 10.08 -17.30
C GLU A 204 -9.89 10.27 -17.53
N LEU A 205 -9.11 10.49 -16.46
CA LEU A 205 -7.67 10.58 -16.56
C LEU A 205 -7.05 9.24 -17.00
N ALA A 206 -7.49 8.13 -16.40
CA ALA A 206 -7.00 6.80 -16.78
C ALA A 206 -7.29 6.46 -18.25
N VAL A 207 -8.50 6.78 -18.74
CA VAL A 207 -8.89 6.59 -20.13
C VAL A 207 -8.06 7.49 -21.06
N ALA A 208 -7.94 8.78 -20.75
CA ALA A 208 -7.14 9.72 -21.54
C ALA A 208 -5.67 9.30 -21.62
N MET A 209 -5.11 8.85 -20.50
CA MET A 209 -3.72 8.37 -20.42
C MET A 209 -3.46 7.17 -21.34
N LYS A 210 -4.47 6.39 -21.77
CA LYS A 210 -4.28 5.33 -22.77
C LYS A 210 -3.81 5.87 -24.12
N GLY A 211 -4.20 7.09 -24.50
CA GLY A 211 -3.82 7.72 -25.77
C GLY A 211 -2.67 8.74 -25.67
N LEU A 212 -2.34 9.23 -24.47
CA LEU A 212 -1.26 10.21 -24.31
C LEU A 212 0.12 9.56 -24.46
N SER A 213 1.14 10.37 -24.77
CA SER A 213 2.53 9.94 -24.88
C SER A 213 3.07 9.33 -23.58
N GLY A 214 4.10 8.49 -23.71
CA GLY A 214 4.79 7.94 -22.55
C GLY A 214 5.38 9.02 -21.65
N ASN A 215 5.90 10.10 -22.23
CA ASN A 215 6.44 11.24 -21.49
C ASN A 215 5.35 12.02 -20.75
N ALA A 216 4.22 12.30 -21.41
CA ALA A 216 3.07 12.93 -20.76
C ALA A 216 2.54 12.08 -19.59
N CYS A 217 2.39 10.77 -19.79
CA CYS A 217 1.99 9.85 -18.73
C CYS A 217 2.95 9.87 -17.54
N ARG A 218 4.27 9.84 -17.78
CA ARG A 218 5.29 9.93 -16.73
C ARG A 218 5.19 11.23 -15.95
N ARG A 219 4.98 12.35 -16.66
CA ARG A 219 4.77 13.66 -16.01
C ARG A 219 3.50 13.69 -15.17
N ILE A 220 2.41 13.10 -15.63
CA ILE A 220 1.16 12.97 -14.88
C ILE A 220 1.40 12.15 -13.62
N PHE A 221 1.97 10.94 -13.73
CA PHE A 221 2.23 10.08 -12.56
C PHE A 221 3.12 10.74 -11.52
N ASN A 222 4.16 11.48 -11.95
CA ASN A 222 5.06 12.19 -11.03
C ASN A 222 4.37 13.33 -10.26
N ASN A 223 3.21 13.80 -10.74
CA ASN A 223 2.43 14.86 -10.11
C ASN A 223 1.19 14.35 -9.36
N LEU A 224 1.03 13.05 -9.23
CA LEU A 224 0.00 12.39 -8.42
C LEU A 224 0.55 11.96 -7.06
N SER A 225 -0.32 11.81 -6.07
CA SER A 225 0.04 11.12 -4.83
C SER A 225 0.26 9.62 -5.11
N SER A 226 1.13 8.96 -4.34
CA SER A 226 1.41 7.52 -4.50
C SER A 226 0.14 6.66 -4.50
N ARG A 227 -0.85 7.02 -3.67
CA ARG A 227 -2.15 6.33 -3.61
C ARG A 227 -2.94 6.51 -4.91
N LEU A 228 -2.98 7.71 -5.46
CA LEU A 228 -3.72 8.01 -6.69
C LEU A 228 -3.02 7.38 -7.90
N ALA A 229 -1.68 7.43 -7.94
CA ALA A 229 -0.88 6.80 -8.97
C ALA A 229 -1.08 5.28 -8.99
N ALA A 230 -1.12 4.62 -7.83
CA ALA A 230 -1.43 3.19 -7.72
C ALA A 230 -2.83 2.88 -8.27
N MET A 231 -3.85 3.62 -7.84
CA MET A 231 -5.23 3.42 -8.30
C MET A 231 -5.36 3.58 -9.81
N ILE A 232 -4.80 4.66 -10.38
CA ILE A 232 -4.86 4.90 -11.84
C ILE A 232 -4.07 3.85 -12.62
N SER A 233 -2.90 3.40 -12.12
CA SER A 233 -2.13 2.35 -12.77
C SER A 233 -2.89 1.01 -12.82
N GLU A 234 -3.60 0.66 -11.74
CA GLU A 234 -4.47 -0.51 -11.66
C GLU A 234 -5.66 -0.37 -12.62
N ASP A 235 -6.35 0.77 -12.61
CA ASP A 235 -7.46 1.03 -13.53
C ASP A 235 -7.02 0.92 -14.98
N MET A 236 -5.86 1.46 -15.35
CA MET A 236 -5.30 1.32 -16.69
C MET A 236 -4.97 -0.14 -17.06
N GLU A 237 -4.52 -0.95 -16.12
CA GLU A 237 -4.23 -2.36 -16.34
C GLU A 237 -5.52 -3.17 -16.58
N TYR A 238 -6.55 -2.97 -15.72
CA TYR A 238 -7.83 -3.69 -15.81
C TYR A 238 -8.72 -3.25 -16.97
N MET A 239 -8.57 -2.00 -17.43
CA MET A 239 -9.42 -1.42 -18.48
C MET A 239 -9.27 -2.12 -19.85
N GLY A 240 -8.16 -2.83 -20.08
CA GLY A 240 -7.87 -3.47 -21.38
C GLY A 240 -7.79 -2.47 -22.56
N PRO A 241 -8.08 -2.91 -23.78
CA PRO A 241 -8.15 -2.04 -24.97
C PRO A 241 -9.36 -1.10 -24.89
N VAL A 242 -9.13 0.21 -25.01
CA VAL A 242 -10.16 1.25 -24.99
C VAL A 242 -10.42 1.73 -26.41
N ARG A 243 -11.67 2.08 -26.73
CA ARG A 243 -12.00 2.64 -28.04
C ARG A 243 -11.37 4.03 -28.18
N MET A 244 -10.77 4.32 -29.35
CA MET A 244 -10.15 5.63 -29.61
C MET A 244 -11.11 6.79 -29.36
N LYS A 245 -12.39 6.62 -29.70
CA LYS A 245 -13.42 7.64 -29.41
C LYS A 245 -13.54 7.98 -27.93
N ASP A 246 -13.49 6.96 -27.05
CA ASP A 246 -13.64 7.18 -25.61
C ASP A 246 -12.39 7.88 -25.05
N VAL A 247 -11.22 7.58 -25.60
CA VAL A 247 -9.96 8.28 -25.31
C VAL A 247 -10.05 9.76 -25.72
N ASP A 248 -10.47 10.02 -26.96
CA ASP A 248 -10.64 11.38 -27.49
C ASP A 248 -11.63 12.20 -26.64
N ASP A 249 -12.78 11.61 -26.33
CA ASP A 249 -13.82 12.27 -25.52
C ASP A 249 -13.29 12.63 -24.12
N SER A 250 -12.47 11.76 -23.52
CA SER A 250 -11.83 12.02 -22.20
C SER A 250 -10.74 13.09 -22.30
N VAL A 251 -9.93 13.05 -23.37
CA VAL A 251 -8.91 14.08 -23.63
C VAL A 251 -9.57 15.45 -23.81
N ILE A 252 -10.67 15.55 -24.55
CA ILE A 252 -11.41 16.81 -24.75
C ILE A 252 -11.93 17.36 -23.44
N LYS A 253 -12.41 16.52 -22.52
CA LYS A 253 -12.85 16.99 -21.21
C LYS A 253 -11.68 17.61 -20.43
N ILE A 254 -10.50 16.98 -20.48
CA ILE A 254 -9.29 17.52 -19.84
C ILE A 254 -8.89 18.83 -20.47
N LEU A 255 -8.89 18.94 -21.81
CA LEU A 255 -8.57 20.18 -22.51
C LEU A 255 -9.57 21.31 -22.21
N ASN A 256 -10.86 20.98 -22.02
CA ASN A 256 -11.86 21.96 -21.56
C ASN A 256 -11.54 22.49 -20.15
N ILE A 257 -11.05 21.64 -19.25
CA ILE A 257 -10.59 22.05 -17.93
C ILE A 257 -9.39 23.00 -18.07
N VAL A 258 -8.41 22.66 -18.89
CA VAL A 258 -7.24 23.51 -19.16
C VAL A 258 -7.69 24.89 -19.66
N LEU A 259 -8.59 24.94 -20.65
CA LEU A 259 -9.14 26.18 -21.18
C LEU A 259 -9.89 27.01 -20.13
N LYS A 260 -10.66 26.34 -19.26
CA LYS A 260 -11.37 27.00 -18.16
C LYS A 260 -10.38 27.65 -17.18
N LEU A 261 -9.37 26.90 -16.75
CA LEU A 261 -8.34 27.38 -15.82
C LEU A 261 -7.49 28.52 -16.41
N ALA A 262 -7.22 28.47 -17.70
CA ALA A 262 -6.52 29.55 -18.40
C ALA A 262 -7.37 30.83 -18.51
N LYS A 263 -8.68 30.70 -18.78
CA LYS A 263 -9.61 31.84 -18.83
C LYS A 263 -9.80 32.50 -17.46
N THR A 264 -9.73 31.73 -16.37
CA THR A 264 -9.81 32.27 -14.99
C THR A 264 -8.48 32.87 -14.53
N GLY A 265 -7.41 32.71 -15.31
CA GLY A 265 -6.06 33.19 -14.96
C GLY A 265 -5.34 32.33 -13.92
N GLU A 266 -5.86 31.14 -13.62
CA GLU A 266 -5.26 30.22 -12.67
C GLU A 266 -4.02 29.50 -13.23
N ILE A 267 -3.95 29.36 -14.56
CA ILE A 267 -2.79 28.86 -15.28
C ILE A 267 -2.46 29.78 -16.45
N ILE A 268 -1.18 29.89 -16.80
CA ILE A 268 -0.74 30.61 -17.97
C ILE A 268 -0.65 29.64 -19.14
N GLU A 269 -1.49 29.86 -20.16
CA GLU A 269 -1.48 29.09 -21.40
C GLU A 269 -1.20 30.03 -22.57
N ASN A 270 -0.04 29.89 -23.19
CA ASN A 270 0.39 30.77 -24.28
C ASN A 270 -0.29 30.46 -25.60
N ASN A 271 -0.95 29.29 -25.73
CA ASN A 271 -1.47 28.79 -27.00
C ASN A 271 -2.96 28.42 -26.96
N LEU A 272 -3.76 29.24 -26.24
CA LEU A 272 -5.21 29.05 -26.12
C LEU A 272 -5.94 28.98 -27.47
N VAL A 273 -5.44 29.71 -28.48
CA VAL A 273 -6.06 29.74 -29.82
C VAL A 273 -5.87 28.41 -30.52
N ALA A 274 -4.65 27.85 -30.52
CA ALA A 274 -4.38 26.57 -31.15
C ALA A 274 -5.17 25.42 -30.46
N LEU A 275 -5.21 25.41 -29.12
CA LEU A 275 -5.97 24.45 -28.36
C LEU A 275 -7.47 24.49 -28.68
N LYS A 276 -8.02 25.69 -28.80
CA LYS A 276 -9.42 25.89 -29.16
C LYS A 276 -9.71 25.41 -30.59
N VAL A 277 -8.82 25.71 -31.55
CA VAL A 277 -8.95 25.27 -32.96
C VAL A 277 -8.93 23.73 -33.03
N VAL A 278 -8.02 23.06 -32.33
CA VAL A 278 -7.94 21.59 -32.32
C VAL A 278 -9.23 20.98 -31.75
N MET A 279 -9.79 21.57 -30.70
CA MET A 279 -11.04 21.09 -30.11
C MET A 279 -12.26 21.38 -31.00
N ASP A 280 -12.31 22.54 -31.64
CA ASP A 280 -13.40 22.89 -32.56
C ASP A 280 -13.41 21.95 -33.80
N ILE A 281 -12.21 21.58 -34.30
CA ILE A 281 -12.08 20.60 -35.40
C ILE A 281 -12.63 19.23 -34.99
N TYR A 282 -12.31 18.78 -33.77
CA TYR A 282 -12.78 17.49 -33.29
C TYR A 282 -14.31 17.44 -33.06
N ASN A 283 -14.89 18.56 -32.59
CA ASN A 283 -16.32 18.68 -32.34
C ASN A 283 -17.15 18.85 -33.60
N ILE A 284 -16.53 19.12 -34.75
CA ILE A 284 -17.21 19.20 -36.04
C ILE A 284 -17.39 17.77 -36.58
N ASP A 285 -18.62 17.39 -36.76
CA ASP A 285 -19.24 16.12 -37.04
C ASP A 285 -18.42 15.09 -37.85
N LYS A 286 -18.38 13.85 -37.36
CA LYS A 286 -17.73 12.67 -37.97
C LYS A 286 -18.23 12.27 -39.36
N ALA A 287 -19.40 12.79 -39.80
CA ALA A 287 -19.94 12.54 -41.14
C ALA A 287 -19.06 13.13 -42.29
N ALA A 288 -18.17 14.07 -41.94
CA ALA A 288 -17.29 14.73 -42.90
C ALA A 288 -15.85 14.14 -42.94
N CYS A 289 -15.62 12.98 -42.33
CA CYS A 289 -14.25 12.45 -42.10
C CYS A 289 -13.40 12.26 -43.38
N ASN A 290 -14.00 12.03 -44.55
CA ASN A 290 -13.27 11.93 -45.82
C ASN A 290 -12.87 13.27 -46.46
N MET A 291 -13.56 14.36 -46.12
CA MET A 291 -13.17 15.72 -46.52
C MET A 291 -12.09 16.30 -45.60
N TYR A 292 -11.93 15.73 -44.41
CA TYR A 292 -11.03 16.24 -43.35
C TYR A 292 -9.56 15.96 -43.59
N LYS A 293 -9.20 14.81 -44.20
CA LYS A 293 -7.77 14.50 -44.43
C LYS A 293 -7.05 15.56 -45.26
N GLU A 294 -7.72 16.15 -46.27
CA GLU A 294 -7.12 17.24 -47.04
C GLU A 294 -7.12 18.58 -46.33
N ARG A 295 -8.21 18.94 -45.63
CA ARG A 295 -8.30 20.16 -44.84
C ARG A 295 -7.36 20.13 -43.61
N TYR A 296 -7.17 18.97 -43.02
CA TYR A 296 -6.30 18.73 -41.90
C TYR A 296 -4.83 19.02 -42.22
N GLY A 297 -4.35 18.60 -43.38
CA GLY A 297 -3.00 18.94 -43.87
C GLY A 297 -2.78 20.45 -44.12
N MET A 298 -3.85 21.20 -44.45
CA MET A 298 -3.77 22.66 -44.53
C MET A 298 -3.76 23.34 -43.17
N LEU A 299 -4.54 22.83 -42.20
CA LEU A 299 -4.62 23.36 -40.84
C LEU A 299 -3.35 23.09 -40.04
N LYS A 300 -2.74 21.90 -40.23
CA LYS A 300 -1.45 21.61 -39.63
C LYS A 300 -0.38 22.60 -40.07
N ARG A 301 -0.32 22.94 -41.37
CA ARG A 301 0.60 23.97 -41.87
C ARG A 301 0.29 25.37 -41.30
N ALA A 302 -0.99 25.70 -41.13
CA ALA A 302 -1.39 26.98 -40.55
C ALA A 302 -1.09 27.05 -39.05
N LEU A 303 -1.13 25.93 -38.34
CA LEU A 303 -0.71 25.83 -36.93
C LEU A 303 0.81 25.93 -36.78
N ASP A 304 1.56 25.23 -37.61
CA ASP A 304 3.02 25.30 -37.64
C ASP A 304 3.49 26.75 -37.87
N ASP A 305 2.82 27.49 -38.78
CA ASP A 305 3.08 28.93 -39.04
C ASP A 305 2.74 29.85 -37.85
N ILE A 306 1.81 29.42 -36.98
CA ILE A 306 1.46 30.15 -35.72
C ILE A 306 2.44 29.86 -34.60
N TRP A 307 3.03 28.64 -34.59
CA TRP A 307 4.01 28.23 -33.59
C TRP A 307 5.42 28.78 -33.85
N GLU A 308 5.73 29.12 -35.10
CA GLU A 308 7.01 29.70 -35.50
C GLU A 308 7.06 31.24 -35.34
N ARG A 309 5.94 31.88 -34.98
CA ARG A 309 5.85 33.32 -34.68
C ARG A 309 5.68 33.57 -33.18
#